data_0906bc5f6984e7ffc5f970178c0285ce
#
_entry.id   0906bc5f6984e7ffc5f970178c0285ce
#
_cell.length_a   1.000
_cell.length_b   1.000
_cell.length_c   1.000
_cell.angle_alpha   90.00
_cell.angle_beta   90.00
_cell.angle_gamma   90.00
#
_symmetry.space_group_name_H-M   'P 1'
#
loop_
_entity.id
_entity.type
_entity.pdbx_description
1 polymer ?
#
loop_
_entity_poly.entity_id
_entity_poly.type
_entity_poly.pdbx_seq_one_letter_code
_entity_poly.pdbx_strand_id
1 'polypeptide(L)'
;MICKIAYIFLFIICSNVSLLWGQTFVFRGTVLDEQTHKALDYATVQLFVDKQIVYGGITDANGHFELLHIHPGTYRVIVSYLGYDSTEKEVKVIGDISAIFYLKPSVMALNEVVVTASESKRATSASIVDRTAMKHLQPSSFSDLMELVPGGKSADPQMGQANLIRIRETGKTEDISSLGVGFYIDGISQNTDANLQYMPNSTSAVNATSTMSKGMDMRTISTDNIEKVEIIRGIPSVAYGNVANGAVIIQRKMNESPLSARFKADKTSKLFSVGKGIRLDGNGRYVLNADLNYLESKIDPRNSVKNYTRLTASARLDGKWLWNERNIHWNISSDYTGSFDDAKRDKDATVKEDSYKSDFNSLKIAGKWSMKFPAHLWIREVGVATSVSQQWEKMREIKSVSLNRPAAIATQTETGEFDGIYLPYNYVAQMDIDGKPLYVTASARTRLAFPLGVLQNAMNMGMEWNYQKNLGEGQVFDVTRPISES
;
A
#
# COMPACT_ATOMS: atom_id res chain seq x y z
N MET A 1 44.89 73.28 -18.45
CA MET A 1 43.94 73.22 -19.58
C MET A 1 43.44 71.79 -19.82
N ILE A 2 44.27 70.77 -19.66
CA ILE A 2 43.94 69.37 -19.93
C ILE A 2 42.87 68.79 -18.95
N CYS A 3 42.85 69.14 -17.68
CA CYS A 3 41.84 68.69 -16.71
C CYS A 3 40.40 69.17 -17.02
N LYS A 4 40.23 70.35 -17.54
CA LYS A 4 38.89 70.87 -17.91
C LYS A 4 38.30 70.15 -19.13
N ILE A 5 39.14 69.71 -20.05
CA ILE A 5 38.72 68.97 -21.22
C ILE A 5 38.31 67.51 -20.85
N ALA A 6 38.99 66.90 -19.87
CA ALA A 6 38.65 65.59 -19.37
C ALA A 6 37.28 65.59 -18.61
N TYR A 7 36.94 66.66 -17.88
CA TYR A 7 35.62 66.80 -17.23
C TYR A 7 34.49 67.00 -18.23
N ILE A 8 34.73 67.75 -19.31
CA ILE A 8 33.75 67.94 -20.40
C ILE A 8 33.51 66.62 -21.19
N PHE A 9 34.57 65.84 -21.40
CA PHE A 9 34.44 64.53 -22.06
C PHE A 9 33.72 63.52 -21.14
N LEU A 10 33.99 63.54 -19.84
CA LEU A 10 33.30 62.69 -18.85
C LEU A 10 31.80 63.09 -18.72
N PHE A 11 31.50 64.38 -18.79
CA PHE A 11 30.12 64.89 -18.76
C PHE A 11 29.34 64.54 -20.01
N ILE A 12 30.00 64.55 -21.20
CA ILE A 12 29.38 64.12 -22.47
C ILE A 12 29.17 62.59 -22.51
N ILE A 13 30.06 61.82 -21.89
CA ILE A 13 29.89 60.37 -21.80
C ILE A 13 28.76 60.03 -20.82
N CYS A 14 28.66 60.75 -19.69
CA CYS A 14 27.56 60.53 -18.72
C CYS A 14 26.19 61.03 -19.24
N SER A 15 26.13 62.05 -20.12
CA SER A 15 24.87 62.52 -20.70
C SER A 15 24.33 61.63 -21.83
N ASN A 16 25.10 60.65 -22.35
CA ASN A 16 24.63 59.65 -23.31
C ASN A 16 24.23 58.32 -22.66
N VAL A 17 24.18 58.24 -21.33
CA VAL A 17 23.38 57.21 -20.69
C VAL A 17 21.92 57.62 -20.85
N SER A 18 21.46 57.56 -22.12
CA SER A 18 20.04 57.57 -22.44
C SER A 18 19.43 56.50 -21.56
N LEU A 19 18.53 56.90 -20.70
CA LEU A 19 17.58 56.03 -20.03
C LEU A 19 17.02 55.13 -21.14
N LEU A 20 17.55 53.89 -21.24
CA LEU A 20 16.83 52.81 -21.90
C LEU A 20 15.60 52.55 -21.02
N TRP A 21 14.61 53.39 -21.19
CA TRP A 21 13.26 53.09 -20.78
C TRP A 21 12.86 51.92 -21.68
N GLY A 22 12.95 50.72 -21.14
CA GLY A 22 12.51 49.57 -21.85
C GLY A 22 11.07 49.82 -22.28
N GLN A 23 10.83 49.87 -23.59
CA GLN A 23 9.48 50.03 -24.13
C GLN A 23 8.65 48.86 -23.56
N THR A 24 7.56 49.21 -22.87
CA THR A 24 6.58 48.23 -22.42
C THR A 24 5.31 48.36 -23.24
N PHE A 25 4.68 47.28 -23.47
CA PHE A 25 3.48 47.15 -24.32
C PHE A 25 2.31 46.64 -23.51
N VAL A 26 1.14 46.76 -24.08
CA VAL A 26 -0.10 46.25 -23.49
C VAL A 26 -0.57 45.05 -24.32
N PHE A 27 -0.88 43.97 -23.62
CA PHE A 27 -1.50 42.81 -24.23
C PHE A 27 -2.94 42.70 -23.77
N ARG A 28 -3.86 42.96 -24.66
CA ARG A 28 -5.30 42.87 -24.44
C ARG A 28 -5.87 41.68 -25.15
N GLY A 29 -6.99 41.19 -24.68
CA GLY A 29 -7.71 40.16 -25.43
C GLY A 29 -9.04 39.82 -24.80
N THR A 30 -9.70 38.86 -25.47
CA THR A 30 -11.01 38.35 -25.04
C THR A 30 -10.95 36.84 -25.01
N VAL A 31 -11.51 36.24 -23.97
CA VAL A 31 -11.63 34.79 -23.83
C VAL A 31 -13.08 34.41 -24.00
N LEU A 32 -13.37 33.51 -24.93
CA LEU A 32 -14.71 33.09 -25.34
C LEU A 32 -14.82 31.57 -25.29
N ASP A 33 -16.01 31.07 -25.03
CA ASP A 33 -16.38 29.68 -25.26
C ASP A 33 -16.40 29.36 -26.78
N GLU A 34 -15.74 28.27 -27.16
CA GLU A 34 -15.64 27.90 -28.60
C GLU A 34 -16.97 27.54 -29.25
N GLN A 35 -17.92 26.96 -28.46
CA GLN A 35 -19.21 26.51 -29.00
C GLN A 35 -20.30 27.59 -28.96
N THR A 36 -20.38 28.29 -27.83
CA THR A 36 -21.47 29.25 -27.59
C THR A 36 -21.08 30.70 -27.85
N HIS A 37 -19.77 30.98 -28.09
CA HIS A 37 -19.18 32.30 -28.22
C HIS A 37 -19.48 33.27 -27.07
N LYS A 38 -19.89 32.72 -25.90
CA LYS A 38 -20.09 33.52 -24.70
C LYS A 38 -18.76 33.90 -24.07
N ALA A 39 -18.71 35.07 -23.49
CA ALA A 39 -17.58 35.55 -22.73
C ALA A 39 -17.36 34.68 -21.48
N LEU A 40 -16.11 34.36 -21.19
CA LEU A 40 -15.70 33.62 -20.00
C LEU A 40 -15.09 34.60 -18.99
N ASP A 41 -15.84 34.87 -17.93
CA ASP A 41 -15.42 35.71 -16.81
C ASP A 41 -14.44 34.96 -15.87
N TYR A 42 -13.50 35.69 -15.30
CA TYR A 42 -12.48 35.12 -14.41
C TYR A 42 -11.61 34.01 -15.03
N ALA A 43 -11.50 33.92 -16.36
CA ALA A 43 -10.53 33.06 -17.01
C ALA A 43 -9.12 33.56 -16.73
N THR A 44 -8.21 32.64 -16.43
CA THR A 44 -6.81 32.97 -16.10
C THR A 44 -5.97 33.02 -17.36
N VAL A 45 -5.23 34.12 -17.57
CA VAL A 45 -4.29 34.33 -18.68
C VAL A 45 -2.90 34.45 -18.09
N GLN A 46 -1.97 33.62 -18.53
CA GLN A 46 -0.58 33.59 -18.03
C GLN A 46 0.41 33.61 -19.19
N LEU A 47 1.45 34.41 -19.06
CA LEU A 47 2.57 34.49 -20.00
C LEU A 47 3.81 33.86 -19.36
N PHE A 48 4.41 32.94 -20.11
CA PHE A 48 5.60 32.23 -19.71
C PHE A 48 6.80 32.58 -20.57
N VAL A 49 7.95 32.67 -19.93
CA VAL A 49 9.26 32.59 -20.56
C VAL A 49 9.92 31.32 -20.03
N ASP A 50 10.31 30.43 -20.91
CA ASP A 50 10.72 29.06 -20.58
C ASP A 50 9.65 28.32 -19.75
N LYS A 51 9.87 28.14 -18.45
CA LYS A 51 8.93 27.48 -17.54
C LYS A 51 8.44 28.36 -16.39
N GLN A 52 8.77 29.66 -16.44
CA GLN A 52 8.40 30.61 -15.38
C GLN A 52 7.29 31.54 -15.85
N ILE A 53 6.30 31.79 -14.97
CA ILE A 53 5.26 32.79 -15.21
C ILE A 53 5.89 34.15 -14.98
N VAL A 54 5.82 35.01 -15.99
CA VAL A 54 6.35 36.38 -15.94
C VAL A 54 5.25 37.43 -15.88
N TYR A 55 4.09 37.17 -16.47
CA TYR A 55 2.90 38.01 -16.38
C TYR A 55 1.65 37.14 -16.26
N GLY A 56 0.63 37.69 -15.60
CA GLY A 56 -0.64 37.00 -15.45
C GLY A 56 -1.77 37.94 -15.11
N GLY A 57 -2.96 37.57 -15.48
CA GLY A 57 -4.19 38.30 -15.20
C GLY A 57 -5.42 37.42 -15.32
N ILE A 58 -6.58 38.00 -15.06
CA ILE A 58 -7.88 37.34 -15.17
C ILE A 58 -8.79 38.18 -16.07
N THR A 59 -9.76 37.53 -16.71
CA THR A 59 -10.77 38.23 -17.49
C THR A 59 -11.84 38.89 -16.61
N ASP A 60 -12.39 40.00 -17.12
CA ASP A 60 -13.56 40.66 -16.53
C ASP A 60 -14.88 39.94 -16.87
N ALA A 61 -16.02 40.50 -16.45
CA ALA A 61 -17.37 39.96 -16.72
C ALA A 61 -17.73 39.84 -18.20
N ASN A 62 -17.01 40.55 -19.08
CA ASN A 62 -17.20 40.51 -20.54
C ASN A 62 -16.12 39.63 -21.21
N GLY A 63 -15.33 38.88 -20.44
CA GLY A 63 -14.27 38.04 -20.93
C GLY A 63 -13.01 38.79 -21.39
N HIS A 64 -12.89 40.10 -21.12
CA HIS A 64 -11.73 40.88 -21.50
C HIS A 64 -10.62 40.81 -20.46
N PHE A 65 -9.38 40.75 -20.93
CA PHE A 65 -8.19 40.88 -20.09
C PHE A 65 -7.27 41.97 -20.64
N GLU A 66 -6.51 42.58 -19.74
CA GLU A 66 -5.48 43.56 -20.05
C GLU A 66 -4.26 43.29 -19.15
N LEU A 67 -3.12 43.02 -19.79
CA LEU A 67 -1.82 42.87 -19.15
C LEU A 67 -0.95 44.06 -19.54
N LEU A 68 -0.52 44.84 -18.54
CA LEU A 68 0.24 46.05 -18.71
C LEU A 68 1.74 45.81 -18.50
N HIS A 69 2.54 46.71 -19.05
CA HIS A 69 4.00 46.80 -18.87
C HIS A 69 4.76 45.54 -19.34
N ILE A 70 4.31 44.92 -20.41
CA ILE A 70 4.97 43.72 -20.98
C ILE A 70 6.19 44.17 -21.80
N HIS A 71 7.34 43.61 -21.49
CA HIS A 71 8.56 43.85 -22.29
C HIS A 71 8.49 43.18 -23.64
N PRO A 72 9.16 43.72 -24.68
CA PRO A 72 9.24 43.08 -25.99
C PRO A 72 9.91 41.70 -25.84
N GLY A 73 9.31 40.68 -26.45
CA GLY A 73 9.78 39.30 -26.35
C GLY A 73 8.80 38.28 -26.91
N THR A 74 9.18 37.03 -26.91
CA THR A 74 8.31 35.92 -27.31
C THR A 74 7.84 35.22 -26.01
N TYR A 75 6.54 35.11 -25.91
CA TYR A 75 5.88 34.54 -24.74
C TYR A 75 5.01 33.38 -25.12
N ARG A 76 5.01 32.37 -24.28
CA ARG A 76 4.04 31.29 -24.32
C ARG A 76 2.85 31.68 -23.48
N VAL A 77 1.70 31.92 -24.08
CA VAL A 77 0.47 32.34 -23.45
C VAL A 77 -0.36 31.09 -23.16
N ILE A 78 -0.73 30.89 -21.92
CA ILE A 78 -1.64 29.82 -21.51
C ILE A 78 -2.90 30.49 -20.95
N VAL A 79 -4.04 30.11 -21.51
CA VAL A 79 -5.36 30.54 -21.05
C VAL A 79 -6.10 29.33 -20.49
N SER A 80 -6.60 29.45 -19.27
CA SER A 80 -7.31 28.37 -18.58
C SER A 80 -8.57 28.89 -17.89
N TYR A 81 -9.59 28.04 -17.86
CA TYR A 81 -10.86 28.30 -17.18
C TYR A 81 -11.44 26.99 -16.62
N LEU A 82 -12.09 27.07 -15.48
CA LEU A 82 -12.63 25.87 -14.83
C LEU A 82 -13.73 25.22 -15.70
N GLY A 83 -13.56 23.93 -16.02
CA GLY A 83 -14.45 23.20 -16.92
C GLY A 83 -14.14 23.33 -18.41
N TYR A 84 -12.97 23.87 -18.77
CA TYR A 84 -12.50 24.04 -20.15
C TYR A 84 -11.08 23.49 -20.32
N ASP A 85 -10.77 23.00 -21.51
CA ASP A 85 -9.41 22.64 -21.88
C ASP A 85 -8.56 23.90 -22.00
N SER A 86 -7.37 23.91 -21.41
CA SER A 86 -6.46 25.04 -21.50
C SER A 86 -5.93 25.18 -22.93
N THR A 87 -5.90 26.42 -23.44
CA THR A 87 -5.34 26.74 -24.73
C THR A 87 -3.95 27.33 -24.56
N GLU A 88 -2.99 26.89 -25.38
CA GLU A 88 -1.62 27.37 -25.39
C GLU A 88 -1.31 27.97 -26.73
N LYS A 89 -0.72 29.19 -26.76
CA LYS A 89 -0.31 29.88 -27.98
C LYS A 89 0.96 30.67 -27.74
N GLU A 90 1.88 30.64 -28.73
CA GLU A 90 3.05 31.46 -28.72
C GLU A 90 2.73 32.85 -29.30
N VAL A 91 3.09 33.90 -28.59
CA VAL A 91 2.81 35.29 -28.95
C VAL A 91 4.10 36.10 -28.88
N LYS A 92 4.44 36.80 -30.01
CA LYS A 92 5.58 37.72 -30.07
C LYS A 92 5.11 39.15 -29.84
N VAL A 93 5.55 39.73 -28.72
CA VAL A 93 5.22 41.10 -28.31
C VAL A 93 6.30 42.05 -28.85
N ILE A 94 5.94 42.82 -29.87
CA ILE A 94 6.79 43.87 -30.46
C ILE A 94 6.07 45.23 -30.49
N GLY A 95 4.85 45.31 -29.97
CA GLY A 95 3.94 46.45 -29.89
C GLY A 95 2.73 46.06 -29.05
N ASP A 96 1.75 46.96 -28.91
CA ASP A 96 0.46 46.60 -28.31
C ASP A 96 -0.24 45.55 -29.14
N ILE A 97 -0.73 44.52 -28.46
CA ILE A 97 -1.34 43.33 -29.08
C ILE A 97 -2.76 43.14 -28.57
N SER A 98 -3.63 42.72 -29.49
CA SER A 98 -4.97 42.21 -29.14
C SER A 98 -5.15 40.82 -29.71
N ALA A 99 -5.68 39.89 -28.86
CA ALA A 99 -5.91 38.50 -29.25
C ALA A 99 -7.24 37.97 -28.71
N ILE A 100 -7.85 37.07 -29.46
CA ILE A 100 -9.03 36.34 -29.01
C ILE A 100 -8.62 34.88 -28.78
N PHE A 101 -9.03 34.34 -27.64
CA PHE A 101 -8.82 32.96 -27.26
C PHE A 101 -10.17 32.25 -27.13
N TYR A 102 -10.28 31.14 -27.84
CA TYR A 102 -11.43 30.26 -27.73
C TYR A 102 -11.05 29.07 -26.88
N LEU A 103 -11.81 28.83 -25.77
CA LEU A 103 -11.65 27.67 -24.93
C LEU A 103 -12.74 26.66 -25.27
N LYS A 104 -12.32 25.41 -25.43
CA LYS A 104 -13.24 24.30 -25.66
C LYS A 104 -13.74 23.81 -24.31
N PRO A 105 -15.09 23.69 -24.12
CA PRO A 105 -15.60 23.03 -22.94
C PRO A 105 -14.92 21.67 -22.78
N SER A 106 -14.17 21.53 -21.72
CA SER A 106 -13.68 20.22 -21.33
C SER A 106 -14.90 19.46 -20.85
N VAL A 107 -15.29 18.42 -21.59
CA VAL A 107 -16.00 17.33 -20.95
C VAL A 107 -14.96 16.69 -20.02
N MET A 108 -14.61 17.37 -18.93
CA MET A 108 -14.17 16.65 -17.76
C MET A 108 -15.38 15.76 -17.45
N ALA A 109 -15.41 14.56 -18.02
CA ALA A 109 -15.86 13.45 -17.24
C ALA A 109 -15.04 13.60 -15.96
N LEU A 110 -15.62 14.14 -14.89
CA LEU A 110 -15.19 13.83 -13.55
C LEU A 110 -14.99 12.33 -13.66
N ASN A 111 -13.72 11.91 -13.74
CA ASN A 111 -13.43 10.50 -13.61
C ASN A 111 -14.14 10.18 -12.33
N GLU A 112 -15.32 9.60 -12.46
CA GLU A 112 -16.11 9.12 -11.35
C GLU A 112 -15.10 8.31 -10.57
N VAL A 113 -14.72 8.82 -9.40
CA VAL A 113 -13.74 8.13 -8.58
C VAL A 113 -14.47 6.89 -8.16
N VAL A 114 -14.27 5.83 -8.95
CA VAL A 114 -14.82 4.53 -8.66
C VAL A 114 -14.13 4.07 -7.39
N VAL A 115 -14.79 4.35 -6.26
CA VAL A 115 -14.32 3.94 -4.92
C VAL A 115 -14.47 2.43 -4.72
N THR A 116 -14.90 1.71 -5.74
CA THR A 116 -14.99 0.25 -5.74
C THR A 116 -13.79 -0.37 -6.44
N ALA A 117 -13.45 -1.60 -6.06
CA ALA A 117 -12.44 -2.36 -6.78
C ALA A 117 -12.84 -2.52 -8.26
N SER A 118 -11.90 -2.27 -9.16
CA SER A 118 -12.10 -2.54 -10.58
C SER A 118 -11.95 -4.04 -10.85
N GLU A 119 -12.89 -4.62 -11.61
CA GLU A 119 -12.77 -6.01 -12.03
C GLU A 119 -11.77 -6.16 -13.17
N SER A 120 -10.93 -7.18 -13.09
CA SER A 120 -9.99 -7.49 -14.15
C SER A 120 -10.71 -7.98 -15.39
N LYS A 121 -10.39 -7.41 -16.55
CA LYS A 121 -10.86 -7.89 -17.87
C LYS A 121 -10.19 -9.19 -18.33
N ARG A 122 -9.35 -9.81 -17.49
CA ARG A 122 -8.70 -11.09 -17.78
C ARG A 122 -9.64 -12.25 -17.52
N ALA A 123 -9.29 -13.43 -18.03
CA ALA A 123 -10.07 -14.66 -17.84
C ALA A 123 -10.21 -15.10 -16.36
N THR A 124 -9.40 -14.55 -15.47
CA THR A 124 -9.47 -14.80 -14.03
C THR A 124 -10.26 -13.71 -13.34
N SER A 125 -11.25 -14.07 -12.50
CA SER A 125 -11.97 -13.14 -11.65
C SER A 125 -11.01 -12.53 -10.62
N ALA A 126 -10.60 -11.30 -10.84
CA ALA A 126 -9.71 -10.58 -9.93
C ALA A 126 -10.21 -9.16 -9.71
N SER A 127 -10.26 -8.75 -8.44
CA SER A 127 -10.60 -7.39 -8.04
C SER A 127 -9.31 -6.61 -7.78
N ILE A 128 -9.22 -5.42 -8.33
CA ILE A 128 -8.06 -4.54 -8.22
C ILE A 128 -8.45 -3.31 -7.40
N VAL A 129 -7.75 -3.12 -6.29
CA VAL A 129 -7.84 -1.92 -5.45
C VAL A 129 -6.58 -1.11 -5.66
N ASP A 130 -6.71 0.08 -6.23
CA ASP A 130 -5.60 0.98 -6.49
C ASP A 130 -5.39 1.99 -5.35
N ARG A 131 -4.33 2.79 -5.45
CA ARG A 131 -4.01 3.81 -4.46
C ARG A 131 -5.10 4.88 -4.32
N THR A 132 -5.82 5.20 -5.39
CA THR A 132 -6.87 6.21 -5.39
C THR A 132 -8.05 5.73 -4.54
N ALA A 133 -8.52 4.50 -4.75
CA ALA A 133 -9.54 3.88 -3.93
C ALA A 133 -9.13 3.82 -2.44
N MET A 134 -7.87 3.45 -2.16
CA MET A 134 -7.36 3.42 -0.77
C MET A 134 -7.32 4.82 -0.13
N LYS A 135 -6.99 5.88 -0.89
CA LYS A 135 -7.01 7.26 -0.38
C LYS A 135 -8.41 7.72 0.01
N HIS A 136 -9.44 7.28 -0.72
CA HIS A 136 -10.83 7.59 -0.39
C HIS A 136 -11.34 6.80 0.80
N LEU A 137 -11.06 5.50 0.85
CA LEU A 137 -11.45 4.63 1.97
C LEU A 137 -10.74 4.99 3.27
N GLN A 138 -9.49 5.46 3.19
CA GLN A 138 -8.60 5.72 4.34
C GLN A 138 -8.53 4.54 5.32
N PRO A 139 -8.12 3.35 4.86
CA PRO A 139 -8.15 2.15 5.66
C PRO A 139 -7.22 2.24 6.87
N SER A 140 -7.63 1.69 8.01
CA SER A 140 -6.80 1.55 9.21
C SER A 140 -6.02 0.23 9.18
N SER A 141 -6.61 -0.79 8.55
CA SER A 141 -6.00 -2.10 8.36
C SER A 141 -6.27 -2.64 6.95
N PHE A 142 -5.58 -3.71 6.59
CA PHE A 142 -5.81 -4.37 5.30
C PHE A 142 -7.23 -4.95 5.17
N SER A 143 -7.85 -5.34 6.28
CA SER A 143 -9.24 -5.84 6.29
C SER A 143 -10.23 -4.85 5.72
N ASP A 144 -10.02 -3.55 5.92
CA ASP A 144 -10.93 -2.51 5.43
C ASP A 144 -10.97 -2.48 3.89
N LEU A 145 -9.91 -2.92 3.22
CA LEU A 145 -9.88 -3.02 1.75
C LEU A 145 -10.84 -4.08 1.21
N MET A 146 -11.25 -5.04 2.04
CA MET A 146 -12.19 -6.07 1.64
C MET A 146 -13.60 -5.51 1.40
N GLU A 147 -13.93 -4.34 1.95
CA GLU A 147 -15.20 -3.63 1.68
C GLU A 147 -15.33 -3.21 0.22
N LEU A 148 -14.20 -2.97 -0.44
CA LEU A 148 -14.17 -2.58 -1.85
C LEU A 148 -14.30 -3.76 -2.81
N VAL A 149 -14.20 -4.99 -2.30
CA VAL A 149 -14.22 -6.21 -3.11
C VAL A 149 -15.65 -6.73 -3.21
N PRO A 150 -16.20 -7.01 -4.41
CA PRO A 150 -17.53 -7.57 -4.55
C PRO A 150 -17.69 -8.87 -3.75
N GLY A 151 -18.69 -8.92 -2.88
CA GLY A 151 -18.93 -10.04 -1.97
C GLY A 151 -18.04 -10.07 -0.74
N GLY A 152 -17.12 -9.13 -0.60
CA GLY A 152 -16.36 -8.92 0.63
C GLY A 152 -17.27 -8.29 1.68
N LYS A 153 -17.46 -8.96 2.81
CA LYS A 153 -18.02 -8.33 4.01
C LYS A 153 -16.86 -7.85 4.85
N SER A 154 -16.75 -6.55 5.04
CA SER A 154 -16.04 -6.04 6.19
C SER A 154 -16.91 -6.31 7.40
N ALA A 155 -16.45 -7.19 8.26
CA ALA A 155 -16.83 -7.09 9.65
C ALA A 155 -16.08 -5.87 10.19
N ASP A 156 -16.76 -5.00 10.94
CA ASP A 156 -16.09 -3.99 11.77
C ASP A 156 -14.83 -4.63 12.34
N PRO A 157 -13.62 -4.10 12.08
CA PRO A 157 -12.40 -4.79 12.46
C PRO A 157 -12.39 -4.96 13.97
N GLN A 158 -12.80 -6.15 14.40
CA GLN A 158 -12.66 -6.53 15.81
C GLN A 158 -11.16 -6.73 16.02
N MET A 159 -10.45 -5.63 16.22
CA MET A 159 -9.00 -5.62 16.40
C MET A 159 -8.52 -6.46 17.58
N GLY A 160 -9.43 -6.89 18.46
CA GLY A 160 -9.13 -7.84 19.54
C GLY A 160 -9.09 -9.31 19.14
N GLN A 161 -9.19 -9.64 17.85
CA GLN A 161 -9.08 -11.00 17.33
C GLN A 161 -8.32 -10.99 16.00
N ALA A 162 -7.58 -12.08 15.71
CA ALA A 162 -6.94 -12.25 14.41
C ALA A 162 -7.96 -12.15 13.28
N ASN A 163 -7.67 -11.32 12.30
CA ASN A 163 -8.56 -11.07 11.17
C ASN A 163 -8.00 -11.74 9.92
N LEU A 164 -8.50 -12.94 9.63
CA LEU A 164 -8.04 -13.78 8.54
C LEU A 164 -8.82 -13.50 7.27
N ILE A 165 -8.13 -13.49 6.12
CA ILE A 165 -8.79 -13.26 4.85
C ILE A 165 -9.65 -14.45 4.44
N ARG A 166 -10.86 -14.14 3.94
CA ARG A 166 -11.79 -15.13 3.37
C ARG A 166 -12.15 -14.68 1.96
N ILE A 167 -11.71 -15.42 0.95
CA ILE A 167 -11.98 -15.09 -0.47
C ILE A 167 -13.11 -15.94 -1.03
N ARG A 168 -13.15 -17.21 -0.64
CA ARG A 168 -14.21 -18.16 -1.04
C ARG A 168 -14.70 -18.89 0.20
N GLU A 169 -15.95 -18.67 0.55
CA GLU A 169 -16.62 -19.45 1.59
C GLU A 169 -17.46 -20.54 0.93
N THR A 170 -17.11 -21.77 1.16
CA THR A 170 -17.92 -22.94 0.76
C THR A 170 -18.36 -23.66 2.04
N GLY A 171 -19.49 -23.23 2.61
CA GLY A 171 -20.12 -23.93 3.73
C GLY A 171 -19.67 -23.50 5.13
N LYS A 172 -20.02 -24.31 6.15
CA LYS A 172 -19.81 -24.04 7.57
C LYS A 172 -18.37 -24.24 8.08
N THR A 173 -17.43 -24.63 7.22
CA THR A 173 -16.01 -24.85 7.56
C THR A 173 -15.19 -23.58 7.38
N GLU A 174 -15.69 -22.48 7.87
CA GLU A 174 -15.17 -21.12 7.70
C GLU A 174 -13.72 -20.96 8.16
N ASP A 175 -13.29 -21.80 9.08
CA ASP A 175 -12.00 -21.64 9.75
C ASP A 175 -10.79 -22.10 8.94
N ILE A 176 -10.98 -22.86 7.86
CA ILE A 176 -9.89 -23.45 7.05
C ILE A 176 -9.69 -22.72 5.71
N SER A 177 -10.65 -21.91 5.28
CA SER A 177 -10.61 -21.27 3.96
C SER A 177 -9.43 -20.31 3.79
N SER A 178 -8.97 -19.70 4.86
CA SER A 178 -7.82 -18.78 4.83
C SER A 178 -6.47 -19.47 4.61
N LEU A 179 -6.33 -20.75 4.93
CA LEU A 179 -5.10 -21.51 4.71
C LEU A 179 -4.76 -21.69 3.23
N GLY A 180 -5.78 -21.75 2.38
CA GLY A 180 -5.59 -21.87 0.93
C GLY A 180 -5.41 -20.55 0.19
N VAL A 181 -5.35 -19.41 0.89
CA VAL A 181 -5.14 -18.09 0.29
C VAL A 181 -3.66 -17.72 0.32
N GLY A 182 -3.04 -17.61 -0.85
CA GLY A 182 -1.66 -17.17 -0.96
C GLY A 182 -1.53 -15.65 -0.83
N PHE A 183 -0.55 -15.18 -0.06
CA PHE A 183 -0.18 -13.77 0.03
C PHE A 183 1.17 -13.53 -0.63
N TYR A 184 1.23 -12.53 -1.52
CA TYR A 184 2.43 -12.15 -2.24
C TYR A 184 2.65 -10.64 -2.10
N ILE A 185 3.79 -10.25 -1.57
CA ILE A 185 4.21 -8.84 -1.49
C ILE A 185 5.38 -8.62 -2.43
N ASP A 186 5.21 -7.71 -3.41
CA ASP A 186 6.18 -7.42 -4.47
C ASP A 186 6.62 -8.67 -5.27
N GLY A 187 5.72 -9.69 -5.33
CA GLY A 187 5.93 -10.95 -6.03
C GLY A 187 6.71 -11.99 -5.24
N ILE A 188 6.87 -11.80 -3.93
CA ILE A 188 7.50 -12.75 -3.00
C ILE A 188 6.42 -13.32 -2.09
N SER A 189 6.35 -14.66 -2.00
CA SER A 189 5.39 -15.35 -1.15
C SER A 189 5.60 -15.01 0.34
N GLN A 190 4.50 -14.90 1.07
CA GLN A 190 4.49 -14.72 2.50
C GLN A 190 4.18 -16.05 3.17
N ASN A 191 4.76 -16.27 4.34
CA ASN A 191 4.37 -17.42 5.15
C ASN A 191 2.94 -17.25 5.65
N THR A 192 2.08 -18.19 5.32
CA THR A 192 0.69 -18.25 5.77
C THR A 192 0.45 -19.38 6.77
N ASP A 193 1.45 -20.25 6.99
CA ASP A 193 1.28 -21.50 7.72
C ASP A 193 1.71 -21.43 9.19
N ALA A 194 2.44 -20.39 9.59
CA ALA A 194 3.05 -20.29 10.92
C ALA A 194 2.40 -19.23 11.82
N ASN A 195 1.13 -18.92 11.65
CA ASN A 195 0.44 -17.96 12.52
C ASN A 195 0.01 -18.65 13.83
N LEU A 196 0.88 -18.63 14.83
CA LEU A 196 0.61 -19.17 16.17
C LEU A 196 -0.27 -18.25 17.03
N GLN A 197 -0.59 -17.04 16.58
CA GLN A 197 -1.44 -16.09 17.30
C GLN A 197 -2.91 -16.51 17.33
N TYR A 198 -3.32 -17.42 16.44
CA TYR A 198 -4.69 -17.89 16.42
C TYR A 198 -4.87 -19.07 17.40
N MET A 199 -5.68 -18.81 18.42
CA MET A 199 -6.17 -19.85 19.30
C MET A 199 -7.56 -20.27 18.86
N PRO A 200 -7.83 -21.57 18.71
CA PRO A 200 -9.19 -22.03 18.49
C PRO A 200 -10.05 -21.55 19.68
N ASN A 201 -11.17 -20.90 19.37
CA ASN A 201 -12.09 -20.41 20.38
C ASN A 201 -12.68 -21.64 21.08
N SER A 202 -12.24 -21.92 22.27
CA SER A 202 -12.56 -23.12 23.04
C SER A 202 -14.02 -23.22 23.51
N THR A 203 -14.90 -22.28 23.09
CA THR A 203 -16.32 -22.33 23.41
C THR A 203 -17.12 -23.29 22.54
N SER A 204 -16.52 -23.90 21.51
CA SER A 204 -17.14 -24.94 20.69
C SER A 204 -16.23 -26.17 20.64
N ALA A 205 -16.49 -27.11 21.53
CA ALA A 205 -15.82 -28.43 21.53
C ALA A 205 -15.90 -29.20 20.19
N VAL A 206 -16.77 -28.77 19.29
CA VAL A 206 -16.98 -29.37 17.96
C VAL A 206 -16.06 -28.76 16.89
N ASN A 207 -15.50 -27.58 17.11
CA ASN A 207 -14.69 -26.83 16.13
C ASN A 207 -13.23 -26.58 16.58
N ALA A 208 -12.77 -27.24 17.62
CA ALA A 208 -11.37 -27.30 18.01
C ALA A 208 -10.58 -28.16 17.02
N THR A 209 -10.67 -27.81 15.73
CA THR A 209 -9.75 -28.35 14.75
C THR A 209 -8.37 -27.81 15.07
N SER A 210 -7.49 -28.73 15.35
CA SER A 210 -6.09 -28.60 15.75
C SER A 210 -5.16 -27.90 14.75
N THR A 211 -5.69 -27.11 13.83
CA THR A 211 -4.89 -26.36 12.88
C THR A 211 -4.37 -25.09 13.55
N MET A 212 -3.14 -25.14 13.99
CA MET A 212 -2.42 -24.06 14.67
C MET A 212 -2.17 -22.85 13.78
N SER A 213 -2.40 -22.95 12.50
CA SER A 213 -2.16 -21.92 11.52
C SER A 213 -3.40 -21.75 10.67
N LYS A 214 -3.97 -20.54 10.63
CA LYS A 214 -5.21 -20.25 9.90
C LYS A 214 -5.02 -19.17 8.84
N GLY A 215 -3.80 -18.97 8.35
CA GLY A 215 -3.48 -17.97 7.34
C GLY A 215 -2.91 -16.67 7.92
N MET A 216 -2.81 -15.65 7.09
CA MET A 216 -2.19 -14.37 7.46
C MET A 216 -3.18 -13.45 8.17
N ASP A 217 -2.79 -12.91 9.32
CA ASP A 217 -3.57 -11.91 10.04
C ASP A 217 -3.48 -10.56 9.34
N MET A 218 -4.59 -10.10 8.78
CA MET A 218 -4.69 -8.84 8.06
C MET A 218 -4.42 -7.61 8.92
N ARG A 219 -4.54 -7.72 10.26
CA ARG A 219 -4.20 -6.64 11.18
C ARG A 219 -2.73 -6.25 11.10
N THR A 220 -1.85 -7.20 10.77
CA THR A 220 -0.40 -6.99 10.71
C THR A 220 0.07 -6.24 9.46
N ILE A 221 -0.81 -6.04 8.46
CA ILE A 221 -0.47 -5.41 7.20
C ILE A 221 -0.84 -3.93 7.25
N SER A 222 0.16 -3.04 7.10
CA SER A 222 -0.06 -1.61 6.89
C SER A 222 -0.46 -1.32 5.44
N THR A 223 -1.42 -0.42 5.24
CA THR A 223 -1.93 -0.04 3.91
C THR A 223 -1.29 1.23 3.35
N ASP A 224 -0.50 1.95 4.13
CA ASP A 224 0.02 3.27 3.75
C ASP A 224 1.10 3.22 2.68
N ASN A 225 1.89 2.15 2.64
CA ASN A 225 2.93 1.92 1.64
C ASN A 225 2.46 1.13 0.41
N ILE A 226 1.18 0.72 0.38
CA ILE A 226 0.61 -0.06 -0.73
C ILE A 226 0.24 0.88 -1.88
N GLU A 227 0.61 0.50 -3.09
CA GLU A 227 0.21 1.16 -4.34
C GLU A 227 -1.00 0.47 -4.97
N LYS A 228 -1.00 -0.87 -4.95
CA LYS A 228 -2.03 -1.69 -5.59
C LYS A 228 -2.19 -3.00 -4.87
N VAL A 229 -3.44 -3.45 -4.73
CA VAL A 229 -3.79 -4.80 -4.31
C VAL A 229 -4.60 -5.46 -5.41
N GLU A 230 -4.25 -6.69 -5.75
CA GLU A 230 -5.02 -7.55 -6.65
C GLU A 230 -5.47 -8.78 -5.86
N ILE A 231 -6.78 -8.99 -5.78
CA ILE A 231 -7.39 -10.12 -5.08
C ILE A 231 -7.97 -11.07 -6.13
N ILE A 232 -7.30 -12.19 -6.33
CA ILE A 232 -7.68 -13.22 -7.31
C ILE A 232 -8.61 -14.20 -6.62
N ARG A 233 -9.86 -14.24 -7.08
CA ARG A 233 -10.91 -15.16 -6.60
C ARG A 233 -11.02 -16.42 -7.46
N GLY A 234 -10.49 -16.37 -8.68
CA GLY A 234 -10.44 -17.49 -9.62
C GLY A 234 -9.18 -18.34 -9.48
N ILE A 235 -8.82 -19.00 -10.56
CA ILE A 235 -7.56 -19.75 -10.66
C ILE A 235 -6.42 -18.77 -10.89
N PRO A 236 -5.46 -18.64 -9.96
CA PRO A 236 -4.31 -17.76 -10.15
C PRO A 236 -3.39 -18.28 -11.27
N SER A 237 -2.51 -17.40 -11.74
CA SER A 237 -1.46 -17.80 -12.69
C SER A 237 -0.55 -18.87 -12.09
N VAL A 238 0.01 -19.73 -12.92
CA VAL A 238 1.02 -20.74 -12.55
C VAL A 238 2.27 -20.12 -11.84
N ALA A 239 2.43 -18.80 -11.91
CA ALA A 239 3.47 -18.10 -11.18
C ALA A 239 3.23 -18.05 -9.66
N TYR A 240 2.04 -18.42 -9.20
CA TYR A 240 1.64 -18.44 -7.79
C TYR A 240 1.35 -19.88 -7.40
N GLY A 241 2.27 -20.48 -6.66
CA GLY A 241 2.15 -21.84 -6.17
C GLY A 241 1.33 -21.92 -4.88
N ASN A 242 0.90 -23.12 -4.54
CA ASN A 242 0.27 -23.47 -3.25
C ASN A 242 -0.95 -22.62 -2.87
N VAL A 243 -1.82 -22.33 -3.84
CA VAL A 243 -3.04 -21.53 -3.65
C VAL A 243 -4.26 -22.34 -4.06
N ALA A 244 -5.14 -22.61 -3.10
CA ALA A 244 -6.39 -23.33 -3.32
C ALA A 244 -7.61 -22.40 -3.38
N ASN A 245 -7.65 -21.38 -2.53
CA ASN A 245 -8.81 -20.53 -2.32
C ASN A 245 -8.65 -19.11 -2.90
N GLY A 246 -7.58 -18.88 -3.65
CA GLY A 246 -7.28 -17.58 -4.27
C GLY A 246 -5.96 -16.98 -3.81
N ALA A 247 -5.65 -15.77 -4.30
CA ALA A 247 -4.41 -15.10 -3.97
C ALA A 247 -4.60 -13.59 -3.76
N VAL A 248 -3.83 -13.04 -2.85
CA VAL A 248 -3.68 -11.60 -2.61
C VAL A 248 -2.30 -11.17 -3.06
N ILE A 249 -2.27 -10.26 -4.01
CA ILE A 249 -1.03 -9.73 -4.57
C ILE A 249 -0.93 -8.26 -4.22
N ILE A 250 0.03 -7.93 -3.38
CA ILE A 250 0.29 -6.57 -2.90
C ILE A 250 1.50 -6.03 -3.64
N GLN A 251 1.34 -4.87 -4.24
CA GLN A 251 2.42 -4.09 -4.83
C GLN A 251 2.61 -2.81 -4.01
N ARG A 252 3.82 -2.60 -3.52
CA ARG A 252 4.16 -1.42 -2.74
C ARG A 252 4.69 -0.29 -3.62
N LYS A 253 4.69 0.93 -3.11
CA LYS A 253 5.25 2.10 -3.79
C LYS A 253 6.74 1.88 -4.07
N MET A 254 7.15 2.08 -5.33
CA MET A 254 8.53 1.88 -5.78
C MET A 254 9.15 3.14 -6.37
N ASN A 255 8.36 4.19 -6.57
CA ASN A 255 8.82 5.43 -7.18
C ASN A 255 9.08 6.49 -6.11
N GLU A 256 9.78 7.55 -6.51
CA GLU A 256 9.88 8.77 -5.71
C GLU A 256 8.48 9.25 -5.31
N SER A 257 8.35 9.64 -4.07
CA SER A 257 7.10 10.19 -3.52
C SER A 257 7.41 11.29 -2.51
N PRO A 258 6.59 12.35 -2.44
CA PRO A 258 6.74 13.37 -1.43
C PRO A 258 6.59 12.79 -0.03
N LEU A 259 7.09 13.52 0.96
CA LEU A 259 6.81 13.19 2.35
C LEU A 259 5.30 13.18 2.57
N SER A 260 4.79 12.06 3.01
CA SER A 260 3.39 11.90 3.38
C SER A 260 3.29 11.56 4.86
N ALA A 261 2.46 12.29 5.58
CA ALA A 261 2.09 11.98 6.95
C ALA A 261 0.57 11.87 7.02
N ARG A 262 0.08 10.83 7.70
CA ARG A 262 -1.35 10.60 7.90
C ARG A 262 -1.61 10.38 9.38
N PHE A 263 -2.58 11.11 9.89
CA PHE A 263 -3.17 10.87 11.19
C PHE A 263 -4.65 10.56 11.00
N LYS A 264 -5.11 9.47 11.58
CA LYS A 264 -6.53 9.10 11.61
C LYS A 264 -6.89 8.76 13.05
N ALA A 265 -8.02 9.29 13.51
CA ALA A 265 -8.61 8.92 14.78
C ALA A 265 -10.10 8.67 14.55
N ASP A 266 -10.57 7.53 14.92
CA ASP A 266 -11.97 7.15 14.93
C ASP A 266 -12.40 6.70 16.33
N LYS A 267 -13.63 6.17 16.46
CA LYS A 267 -14.18 5.75 17.74
C LYS A 267 -13.32 4.70 18.46
N THR A 268 -12.66 3.83 17.71
CA THR A 268 -11.99 2.64 18.25
C THR A 268 -10.50 2.60 17.95
N SER A 269 -10.00 3.43 17.03
CA SER A 269 -8.61 3.37 16.60
C SER A 269 -7.95 4.73 16.42
N LYS A 270 -6.63 4.75 16.61
CA LYS A 270 -5.73 5.86 16.29
C LYS A 270 -4.61 5.34 15.43
N LEU A 271 -4.41 5.96 14.28
CA LEU A 271 -3.37 5.59 13.35
C LEU A 271 -2.49 6.81 13.06
N PHE A 272 -1.19 6.59 13.09
CA PHE A 272 -0.19 7.53 12.62
C PHE A 272 0.70 6.82 11.60
N SER A 273 0.92 7.45 10.45
CA SER A 273 1.85 6.94 9.47
C SER A 273 2.67 8.06 8.85
N VAL A 274 3.92 7.78 8.52
CA VAL A 274 4.80 8.66 7.77
C VAL A 274 5.58 7.84 6.76
N GLY A 275 5.74 8.39 5.56
CA GLY A 275 6.49 7.72 4.50
C GLY A 275 7.04 8.70 3.47
N LYS A 276 8.18 8.35 2.88
CA LYS A 276 8.84 9.14 1.83
C LYS A 276 9.57 8.24 0.85
N GLY A 277 9.48 8.56 -0.44
CA GLY A 277 10.32 7.99 -1.48
C GLY A 277 11.38 9.00 -1.91
N ILE A 278 12.65 8.69 -1.67
CA ILE A 278 13.79 9.57 -1.90
C ILE A 278 14.56 9.06 -3.12
N ARG A 279 14.73 9.93 -4.11
CA ARG A 279 15.64 9.68 -5.23
C ARG A 279 17.08 9.85 -4.76
N LEU A 280 17.92 8.85 -4.96
CA LEU A 280 19.32 8.86 -4.50
C LEU A 280 20.28 9.35 -5.58
N ASP A 281 19.87 9.35 -6.85
CA ASP A 281 20.68 9.84 -7.97
C ASP A 281 19.90 10.81 -8.85
N GLY A 282 20.60 11.68 -9.60
CA GLY A 282 19.98 12.68 -10.47
C GLY A 282 19.12 12.07 -11.60
N ASN A 283 19.39 10.83 -11.99
CA ASN A 283 18.70 10.14 -13.08
C ASN A 283 17.49 9.30 -12.60
N GLY A 284 17.23 9.25 -11.29
CA GLY A 284 16.14 8.47 -10.72
C GLY A 284 16.29 6.95 -10.90
N ARG A 285 17.53 6.47 -11.06
CA ARG A 285 17.83 5.04 -11.16
C ARG A 285 17.70 4.33 -9.83
N TYR A 286 17.98 5.04 -8.73
CA TYR A 286 17.91 4.51 -7.37
C TYR A 286 16.92 5.30 -6.55
N VAL A 287 15.97 4.60 -5.95
CA VAL A 287 14.93 5.19 -5.11
C VAL A 287 14.88 4.43 -3.79
N LEU A 288 15.00 5.16 -2.68
CA LEU A 288 14.81 4.63 -1.33
C LEU A 288 13.42 5.03 -0.84
N ASN A 289 12.58 4.06 -0.57
CA ASN A 289 11.29 4.24 0.09
C ASN A 289 11.40 3.82 1.56
N ALA A 290 11.00 4.70 2.47
CA ALA A 290 10.96 4.41 3.90
C ALA A 290 9.59 4.79 4.45
N ASP A 291 9.01 3.88 5.27
CA ASP A 291 7.68 4.02 5.84
C ASP A 291 7.67 3.57 7.30
N LEU A 292 6.98 4.32 8.13
CA LEU A 292 6.69 3.99 9.52
C LEU A 292 5.18 4.13 9.76
N ASN A 293 4.58 3.15 10.42
CA ASN A 293 3.17 3.18 10.75
C ASN A 293 2.96 2.66 12.18
N TYR A 294 2.13 3.36 12.93
CA TYR A 294 1.69 3.01 14.26
C TYR A 294 0.17 3.02 14.30
N LEU A 295 -0.42 1.96 14.84
CA LEU A 295 -1.86 1.81 15.05
C LEU A 295 -2.10 1.36 16.48
N GLU A 296 -2.93 2.09 17.20
CA GLU A 296 -3.53 1.68 18.48
C GLU A 296 -5.03 1.49 18.27
N SER A 297 -5.58 0.37 18.71
CA SER A 297 -7.01 0.10 18.65
C SER A 297 -7.53 -0.44 19.97
N LYS A 298 -8.72 0.02 20.34
CA LYS A 298 -9.47 -0.41 21.53
C LYS A 298 -10.89 -0.71 21.11
N ILE A 299 -11.42 -1.87 21.45
CA ILE A 299 -12.81 -2.23 21.15
C ILE A 299 -13.78 -1.25 21.78
N ASP A 300 -13.54 -0.91 23.06
CA ASP A 300 -14.24 0.17 23.77
C ASP A 300 -13.20 1.15 24.33
N PRO A 301 -13.18 2.42 23.87
CA PRO A 301 -12.24 3.42 24.37
C PRO A 301 -12.31 3.65 25.88
N ARG A 302 -13.46 3.36 26.50
CA ARG A 302 -13.70 3.50 27.95
C ARG A 302 -13.15 2.31 28.73
N ASN A 303 -12.93 1.18 28.06
CA ASN A 303 -12.47 -0.06 28.67
C ASN A 303 -11.01 -0.31 28.23
N SER A 304 -10.12 -0.41 29.21
CA SER A 304 -8.70 -0.71 28.96
C SER A 304 -8.40 -2.21 28.94
N VAL A 305 -9.42 -3.07 29.00
CA VAL A 305 -9.23 -4.53 29.07
C VAL A 305 -8.69 -5.09 27.76
N LYS A 306 -9.23 -4.66 26.61
CA LYS A 306 -8.82 -5.17 25.30
C LYS A 306 -8.14 -4.09 24.49
N ASN A 307 -6.86 -4.27 24.19
CA ASN A 307 -6.05 -3.34 23.40
C ASN A 307 -5.30 -4.10 22.32
N TYR A 308 -5.17 -3.48 21.18
CA TYR A 308 -4.33 -3.94 20.08
C TYR A 308 -3.41 -2.82 19.62
N THR A 309 -2.14 -3.10 19.47
CA THR A 309 -1.15 -2.14 18.96
C THR A 309 -0.34 -2.78 17.83
N ARG A 310 -0.15 -2.04 16.75
CA ARG A 310 0.72 -2.43 15.64
C ARG A 310 1.76 -1.36 15.37
N LEU A 311 3.00 -1.78 15.19
CA LEU A 311 4.09 -0.96 14.69
C LEU A 311 4.68 -1.62 13.45
N THR A 312 4.73 -0.91 12.33
CA THR A 312 5.42 -1.39 11.13
C THR A 312 6.45 -0.37 10.68
N ALA A 313 7.62 -0.86 10.32
CA ALA A 313 8.66 -0.06 9.70
C ALA A 313 9.18 -0.79 8.46
N SER A 314 9.30 -0.10 7.34
CA SER A 314 9.84 -0.69 6.13
C SER A 314 10.80 0.25 5.41
N ALA A 315 11.86 -0.32 4.87
CA ALA A 315 12.81 0.36 4.00
C ALA A 315 12.99 -0.47 2.73
N ARG A 316 12.87 0.17 1.57
CA ARG A 316 12.99 -0.49 0.26
C ARG A 316 13.89 0.34 -0.63
N LEU A 317 14.91 -0.30 -1.18
CA LEU A 317 15.82 0.28 -2.15
C LEU A 317 15.54 -0.37 -3.51
N ASP A 318 15.11 0.44 -4.46
CA ASP A 318 14.83 0.05 -5.83
C ASP A 318 15.91 0.56 -6.77
N GLY A 319 16.35 -0.28 -7.69
CA GLY A 319 17.31 0.09 -8.71
C GLY A 319 16.86 -0.31 -10.12
N LYS A 320 17.00 0.62 -11.08
CA LYS A 320 16.67 0.42 -12.50
C LYS A 320 17.88 0.72 -13.36
N TRP A 321 18.16 -0.16 -14.31
CA TRP A 321 19.38 -0.11 -15.11
C TRP A 321 19.07 -0.54 -16.54
N LEU A 322 19.58 0.19 -17.50
CA LEU A 322 19.55 -0.21 -18.92
C LEU A 322 20.95 -0.65 -19.35
N TRP A 323 21.10 -1.91 -19.74
CA TRP A 323 22.34 -2.48 -20.23
C TRP A 323 22.13 -3.24 -21.54
N ASN A 324 22.73 -2.76 -22.62
CA ASN A 324 22.57 -3.35 -23.96
C ASN A 324 21.11 -3.69 -24.30
N GLU A 325 20.23 -2.71 -24.27
CA GLU A 325 18.78 -2.82 -24.52
C GLU A 325 18.02 -3.73 -23.53
N ARG A 326 18.66 -4.22 -22.48
CA ARG A 326 18.05 -5.03 -21.43
C ARG A 326 17.70 -4.16 -20.23
N ASN A 327 16.44 -4.20 -19.82
CA ASN A 327 16.00 -3.49 -18.65
C ASN A 327 16.23 -4.39 -17.40
N ILE A 328 17.15 -3.98 -16.57
CA ILE A 328 17.43 -4.61 -15.28
C ILE A 328 16.70 -3.84 -14.19
N HIS A 329 15.96 -4.56 -13.38
CA HIS A 329 15.32 -4.02 -12.19
C HIS A 329 15.64 -4.92 -11.01
N TRP A 330 16.06 -4.32 -9.90
CA TRP A 330 16.28 -5.02 -8.66
C TRP A 330 15.72 -4.21 -7.48
N ASN A 331 15.36 -4.91 -6.43
CA ASN A 331 14.93 -4.28 -5.21
C ASN A 331 15.39 -5.09 -4.00
N ILE A 332 15.70 -4.39 -2.92
CA ILE A 332 15.99 -4.98 -1.62
C ILE A 332 15.08 -4.29 -0.61
N SER A 333 14.43 -5.07 0.23
CA SER A 333 13.57 -4.54 1.29
C SER A 333 13.91 -5.16 2.64
N SER A 334 13.71 -4.36 3.68
CA SER A 334 13.73 -4.78 5.07
C SER A 334 12.44 -4.30 5.72
N ASP A 335 11.67 -5.23 6.27
CA ASP A 335 10.34 -4.98 6.80
C ASP A 335 10.27 -5.51 8.24
N TYR A 336 9.91 -4.65 9.17
CA TYR A 336 9.61 -5.01 10.55
C TYR A 336 8.12 -4.82 10.82
N THR A 337 7.54 -5.79 11.50
CA THR A 337 6.15 -5.73 11.99
C THR A 337 6.12 -6.20 13.45
N GLY A 338 5.68 -5.33 14.34
CA GLY A 338 5.31 -5.66 15.72
C GLY A 338 3.80 -5.57 15.89
N SER A 339 3.20 -6.56 16.51
CA SER A 339 1.77 -6.62 16.80
C SER A 339 1.57 -7.13 18.21
N PHE A 340 0.89 -6.33 19.03
CA PHE A 340 0.72 -6.58 20.45
C PHE A 340 -0.77 -6.58 20.78
N ASP A 341 -1.26 -7.70 21.20
CA ASP A 341 -2.66 -7.94 21.55
C ASP A 341 -2.76 -8.28 23.03
N ASP A 342 -3.56 -7.54 23.77
CA ASP A 342 -3.67 -7.66 25.22
C ASP A 342 -5.15 -7.58 25.65
N ALA A 343 -5.64 -8.64 26.22
CA ALA A 343 -6.93 -8.69 26.91
C ALA A 343 -6.69 -8.99 28.38
N LYS A 344 -6.65 -7.95 29.21
CA LYS A 344 -6.43 -8.05 30.65
C LYS A 344 -7.64 -8.64 31.34
N ARG A 345 -7.40 -9.24 32.52
CA ARG A 345 -8.47 -9.63 33.43
C ARG A 345 -9.36 -8.43 33.71
N ASP A 346 -10.65 -8.63 33.54
CA ASP A 346 -11.65 -7.65 33.98
C ASP A 346 -11.78 -7.72 35.50
N LYS A 347 -11.40 -6.66 36.19
CA LYS A 347 -11.44 -6.58 37.66
C LYS A 347 -12.85 -6.57 38.23
N ASP A 348 -13.81 -6.16 37.39
CA ASP A 348 -15.23 -6.09 37.76
C ASP A 348 -15.95 -7.42 37.50
N ALA A 349 -15.33 -8.33 36.76
CA ALA A 349 -15.83 -9.68 36.55
C ALA A 349 -15.40 -10.58 37.73
N THR A 350 -16.29 -10.80 38.66
CA THR A 350 -16.00 -11.50 39.91
C THR A 350 -15.75 -13.01 39.82
N VAL A 351 -16.01 -13.63 38.64
CA VAL A 351 -16.06 -15.09 38.53
C VAL A 351 -15.01 -15.65 37.55
N LYS A 352 -14.48 -14.86 36.61
CA LYS A 352 -13.58 -15.37 35.57
C LYS A 352 -12.21 -14.70 35.60
N GLU A 353 -11.15 -15.52 35.58
CA GLU A 353 -9.76 -15.05 35.50
C GLU A 353 -9.22 -15.00 34.06
N ASP A 354 -10.13 -14.90 33.10
CA ASP A 354 -9.77 -14.96 31.68
C ASP A 354 -8.90 -13.76 31.32
N SER A 355 -7.75 -14.05 30.72
CA SER A 355 -6.85 -13.05 30.17
C SER A 355 -6.08 -13.61 28.98
N TYR A 356 -5.69 -12.72 28.09
CA TYR A 356 -4.96 -13.07 26.86
C TYR A 356 -3.90 -12.03 26.60
N LYS A 357 -2.71 -12.48 26.23
CA LYS A 357 -1.63 -11.61 25.76
C LYS A 357 -0.91 -12.27 24.61
N SER A 358 -0.69 -11.53 23.52
CA SER A 358 0.06 -12.00 22.38
C SER A 358 1.02 -10.90 21.90
N ASP A 359 2.31 -11.24 21.87
CA ASP A 359 3.39 -10.39 21.39
C ASP A 359 3.95 -11.04 20.12
N PHE A 360 3.68 -10.44 18.96
CA PHE A 360 4.20 -10.88 17.67
C PHE A 360 5.20 -9.87 17.14
N ASN A 361 6.38 -10.33 16.75
CA ASN A 361 7.41 -9.55 16.08
C ASN A 361 7.90 -10.31 14.86
N SER A 362 8.07 -9.63 13.75
CA SER A 362 8.57 -10.20 12.50
C SER A 362 9.59 -9.26 11.86
N LEU A 363 10.73 -9.79 11.50
CA LEU A 363 11.72 -9.12 10.66
C LEU A 363 11.88 -9.91 9.37
N LYS A 364 11.65 -9.24 8.24
CA LYS A 364 11.78 -9.82 6.92
C LYS A 364 12.79 -9.03 6.09
N ILE A 365 13.73 -9.74 5.47
CA ILE A 365 14.63 -9.20 4.46
C ILE A 365 14.31 -9.92 3.16
N ALA A 366 14.13 -9.16 2.09
CA ALA A 366 13.78 -9.71 0.78
C ALA A 366 14.55 -9.00 -0.33
N GLY A 367 14.91 -9.78 -1.34
CA GLY A 367 15.58 -9.30 -2.54
C GLY A 367 14.91 -9.85 -3.79
N LYS A 368 14.79 -9.01 -4.82
CA LYS A 368 14.30 -9.38 -6.12
C LYS A 368 15.17 -8.77 -7.20
N TRP A 369 15.45 -9.56 -8.20
CA TRP A 369 16.16 -9.14 -9.39
C TRP A 369 15.40 -9.62 -10.62
N SER A 370 15.30 -8.81 -11.66
CA SER A 370 14.73 -9.20 -12.94
C SER A 370 15.42 -8.49 -14.09
N MET A 371 15.52 -9.19 -15.20
CA MET A 371 16.03 -8.70 -16.46
C MET A 371 15.02 -8.95 -17.57
N LYS A 372 14.61 -7.88 -18.25
CA LYS A 372 13.77 -7.95 -19.45
C LYS A 372 14.62 -7.81 -20.67
N PHE A 373 14.39 -8.69 -21.62
CA PHE A 373 15.13 -8.77 -22.87
C PHE A 373 14.36 -8.12 -24.02
N PRO A 374 15.05 -7.67 -25.10
CA PRO A 374 14.43 -7.14 -26.29
C PRO A 374 13.44 -8.11 -26.95
N ALA A 375 12.49 -7.55 -27.69
CA ALA A 375 11.39 -8.32 -28.28
C ALA A 375 11.80 -9.33 -29.35
N HIS A 376 12.98 -9.23 -29.93
CA HIS A 376 13.50 -10.18 -30.93
C HIS A 376 14.07 -11.48 -30.32
N LEU A 377 14.32 -11.52 -29.01
CA LEU A 377 14.82 -12.71 -28.34
C LEU A 377 13.67 -13.62 -27.86
N TRP A 378 13.92 -14.92 -27.80
CA TRP A 378 12.94 -15.89 -27.29
C TRP A 378 12.71 -15.73 -25.78
N ILE A 379 13.78 -15.40 -25.03
CA ILE A 379 13.68 -15.10 -23.60
C ILE A 379 13.20 -13.66 -23.48
N ARG A 380 12.06 -13.44 -22.83
CA ARG A 380 11.48 -12.12 -22.56
C ARG A 380 11.83 -11.55 -21.21
N GLU A 381 11.92 -12.42 -20.23
CA GLU A 381 12.21 -12.00 -18.86
C GLU A 381 12.84 -13.16 -18.10
N VAL A 382 13.83 -12.86 -17.28
CA VAL A 382 14.38 -13.73 -16.26
C VAL A 382 14.30 -13.01 -14.94
N GLY A 383 13.90 -13.67 -13.87
CA GLY A 383 13.79 -13.07 -12.54
C GLY A 383 14.13 -14.07 -11.45
N VAL A 384 14.73 -13.54 -10.38
CA VAL A 384 15.04 -14.27 -9.15
C VAL A 384 14.49 -13.45 -7.99
N ALA A 385 13.91 -14.12 -7.01
CA ALA A 385 13.48 -13.49 -5.78
C ALA A 385 13.80 -14.40 -4.60
N THR A 386 14.21 -13.80 -3.49
CA THR A 386 14.52 -14.51 -2.25
C THR A 386 14.06 -13.69 -1.06
N SER A 387 13.67 -14.37 0.01
CA SER A 387 13.41 -13.71 1.29
C SER A 387 13.73 -14.61 2.46
N VAL A 388 14.09 -13.97 3.56
CA VAL A 388 14.25 -14.58 4.88
C VAL A 388 13.36 -13.81 5.85
N SER A 389 12.49 -14.50 6.55
CA SER A 389 11.62 -13.93 7.58
C SER A 389 11.83 -14.71 8.88
N GLN A 390 12.22 -14.00 9.93
CA GLN A 390 12.27 -14.51 11.29
C GLN A 390 11.14 -13.88 12.08
N GLN A 391 10.37 -14.70 12.76
CA GLN A 391 9.29 -14.26 13.64
C GLN A 391 9.60 -14.66 15.07
N TRP A 392 9.07 -13.91 16.02
CA TRP A 392 9.10 -14.18 17.45
C TRP A 392 7.69 -13.95 17.97
N GLU A 393 7.09 -15.03 18.44
CA GLU A 393 5.71 -15.04 18.89
C GLU A 393 5.68 -15.53 20.33
N LYS A 394 5.12 -14.72 21.21
CA LYS A 394 4.85 -15.12 22.60
C LYS A 394 3.39 -14.90 22.88
N MET A 395 2.71 -15.96 23.28
CA MET A 395 1.30 -15.88 23.66
C MET A 395 1.12 -16.52 25.02
N ARG A 396 0.29 -15.89 25.82
CA ARG A 396 -0.22 -16.45 27.07
C ARG A 396 -1.72 -16.31 27.12
N GLU A 397 -2.41 -17.41 27.34
CA GLU A 397 -3.84 -17.43 27.63
C GLU A 397 -4.08 -18.05 29.01
N ILE A 398 -4.86 -17.36 29.80
CA ILE A 398 -5.38 -17.87 31.09
C ILE A 398 -6.89 -17.94 30.93
N LYS A 399 -7.48 -19.08 31.31
CA LYS A 399 -8.90 -19.33 31.13
C LYS A 399 -9.49 -20.07 32.31
N SER A 400 -10.65 -19.60 32.75
CA SER A 400 -11.46 -20.32 33.73
C SER A 400 -12.29 -21.38 33.00
N VAL A 401 -12.03 -22.64 33.28
CA VAL A 401 -12.72 -23.80 32.72
C VAL A 401 -13.70 -24.35 33.73
N SER A 402 -14.95 -24.57 33.29
CA SER A 402 -16.01 -25.22 34.10
C SER A 402 -16.55 -26.39 33.33
N LEU A 403 -16.43 -27.58 33.88
CA LEU A 403 -16.87 -28.83 33.28
C LEU A 403 -18.27 -29.19 33.74
N ASN A 404 -19.11 -29.66 32.81
CA ASN A 404 -20.46 -30.13 33.14
C ASN A 404 -20.45 -31.56 33.70
N ARG A 405 -19.38 -32.31 33.48
CA ARG A 405 -19.18 -33.69 33.93
C ARG A 405 -17.68 -33.94 34.17
N PRO A 406 -17.35 -34.93 35.03
CA PRO A 406 -15.94 -35.34 35.14
C PRO A 406 -15.40 -35.80 33.78
N ALA A 407 -14.25 -35.30 33.41
CA ALA A 407 -13.54 -35.71 32.20
C ALA A 407 -12.24 -36.38 32.64
N ALA A 408 -11.97 -37.58 32.08
CA ALA A 408 -10.69 -38.24 32.25
C ALA A 408 -9.75 -37.82 31.11
N ILE A 409 -8.50 -37.59 31.45
CA ILE A 409 -7.45 -37.27 30.47
C ILE A 409 -6.62 -38.53 30.27
N ALA A 410 -6.31 -38.83 28.97
CA ALA A 410 -5.31 -39.82 28.64
C ALA A 410 -3.92 -39.34 29.07
N THR A 411 -3.23 -40.10 29.85
CA THR A 411 -1.90 -39.79 30.38
C THR A 411 -0.78 -40.27 29.44
N GLN A 412 -1.13 -41.05 28.39
CA GLN A 412 -0.19 -41.61 27.43
C GLN A 412 -0.78 -41.60 26.02
N THR A 413 0.09 -41.58 25.01
CA THR A 413 -0.26 -41.58 23.60
C THR A 413 -0.39 -42.95 22.99
N GLU A 414 -0.02 -44.00 23.71
CA GLU A 414 -0.10 -45.40 23.27
C GLU A 414 -1.49 -45.99 23.55
N THR A 415 -1.90 -46.93 22.70
CA THR A 415 -3.16 -47.67 22.90
C THR A 415 -2.98 -48.72 23.97
N GLY A 416 -3.77 -48.65 25.06
CA GLY A 416 -3.69 -49.60 26.18
C GLY A 416 -4.57 -49.16 27.36
N GLU A 417 -4.51 -49.89 28.45
CA GLU A 417 -5.11 -49.49 29.71
C GLU A 417 -4.07 -48.79 30.58
N PHE A 418 -4.36 -47.57 30.96
CA PHE A 418 -3.46 -46.73 31.74
C PHE A 418 -4.23 -46.05 32.88
N ASP A 419 -3.52 -45.67 33.92
CA ASP A 419 -4.09 -44.83 34.98
C ASP A 419 -4.47 -43.47 34.44
N GLY A 420 -5.76 -43.11 34.54
CA GLY A 420 -6.28 -41.83 34.08
C GLY A 420 -6.30 -40.79 35.21
N ILE A 421 -6.18 -39.52 34.81
CA ILE A 421 -6.38 -38.38 35.71
C ILE A 421 -7.74 -37.79 35.40
N TYR A 422 -8.55 -37.55 36.44
CA TYR A 422 -9.81 -36.82 36.32
C TYR A 422 -9.59 -35.34 36.51
N LEU A 423 -10.12 -34.55 35.61
CA LEU A 423 -10.10 -33.08 35.69
C LEU A 423 -11.00 -32.59 36.86
N PRO A 424 -10.60 -31.55 37.59
CA PRO A 424 -11.48 -30.83 38.48
C PRO A 424 -12.67 -30.24 37.73
N TYR A 425 -13.83 -30.13 38.37
CA TYR A 425 -15.00 -29.49 37.75
C TYR A 425 -14.74 -28.02 37.36
N ASN A 426 -13.97 -27.33 38.18
CA ASN A 426 -13.60 -25.92 37.94
C ASN A 426 -12.10 -25.77 38.17
N TYR A 427 -11.42 -25.21 37.20
CA TYR A 427 -9.99 -24.93 37.30
C TYR A 427 -9.62 -23.73 36.42
N VAL A 428 -8.47 -23.14 36.71
CA VAL A 428 -7.84 -22.13 35.85
C VAL A 428 -6.78 -22.84 35.01
N ALA A 429 -6.97 -22.80 33.71
CA ALA A 429 -6.02 -23.30 32.73
C ALA A 429 -5.10 -22.19 32.28
N GLN A 430 -3.83 -22.51 32.02
CA GLN A 430 -2.87 -21.62 31.40
C GLN A 430 -2.22 -22.32 30.23
N MET A 431 -2.11 -21.61 29.09
CA MET A 431 -1.34 -22.03 27.97
C MET A 431 -0.37 -20.92 27.54
N ASP A 432 0.88 -21.30 27.39
CA ASP A 432 1.93 -20.44 26.84
C ASP A 432 2.32 -20.97 25.47
N ILE A 433 2.58 -20.07 24.51
CA ILE A 433 3.16 -20.39 23.20
C ILE A 433 4.44 -19.58 23.05
N ASP A 434 5.55 -20.28 22.76
CA ASP A 434 6.81 -19.68 22.34
C ASP A 434 7.10 -20.15 20.89
N GLY A 435 6.76 -19.31 19.94
CA GLY A 435 7.00 -19.54 18.53
C GLY A 435 8.17 -18.71 18.02
N LYS A 436 9.08 -19.36 17.27
CA LYS A 436 10.19 -18.69 16.57
C LYS A 436 10.29 -19.21 15.15
N PRO A 437 9.24 -19.04 14.32
CA PRO A 437 9.24 -19.53 12.97
C PRO A 437 10.26 -18.77 12.10
N LEU A 438 11.11 -19.54 11.43
CA LEU A 438 12.00 -19.09 10.37
C LEU A 438 11.42 -19.54 9.04
N TYR A 439 11.22 -18.61 8.13
CA TYR A 439 10.76 -18.88 6.78
C TYR A 439 11.75 -18.34 5.75
N VAL A 440 12.20 -19.20 4.85
CA VAL A 440 13.10 -18.84 3.76
C VAL A 440 12.45 -19.25 2.45
N THR A 441 12.38 -18.34 1.49
CA THR A 441 11.90 -18.63 0.15
C THR A 441 12.92 -18.17 -0.89
N ALA A 442 13.07 -18.98 -1.94
CA ALA A 442 13.83 -18.63 -3.12
C ALA A 442 13.06 -19.04 -4.35
N SER A 443 12.94 -18.17 -5.34
CA SER A 443 12.26 -18.46 -6.59
C SER A 443 13.04 -17.97 -7.79
N ALA A 444 12.99 -18.72 -8.87
CA ALA A 444 13.49 -18.34 -10.18
C ALA A 444 12.41 -18.51 -11.21
N ARG A 445 12.28 -17.55 -12.13
CA ARG A 445 11.27 -17.58 -13.18
C ARG A 445 11.82 -17.06 -14.49
N THR A 446 11.30 -17.59 -15.58
CA THR A 446 11.58 -17.09 -16.92
C THR A 446 10.29 -17.03 -17.73
N ARG A 447 10.22 -16.05 -18.60
CA ARG A 447 9.18 -15.90 -19.59
C ARG A 447 9.78 -16.05 -20.97
N LEU A 448 9.29 -17.01 -21.71
CA LEU A 448 9.66 -17.28 -23.09
C LEU A 448 8.52 -16.82 -24.01
N ALA A 449 8.86 -16.30 -25.18
CA ALA A 449 7.89 -16.05 -26.24
C ALA A 449 8.55 -16.36 -27.58
N PHE A 450 7.93 -17.27 -28.33
CA PHE A 450 8.43 -17.74 -29.59
C PHE A 450 7.28 -17.93 -30.59
N PRO A 451 7.49 -17.54 -31.85
CA PRO A 451 6.51 -17.79 -32.91
C PRO A 451 6.53 -19.25 -33.33
N LEU A 452 5.35 -19.84 -33.50
CA LEU A 452 5.11 -21.13 -34.14
C LEU A 452 4.23 -20.88 -35.37
N GLY A 453 4.87 -20.58 -36.51
CA GLY A 453 4.17 -20.14 -37.71
C GLY A 453 3.42 -18.84 -37.48
N VAL A 454 2.10 -18.85 -37.64
CA VAL A 454 1.23 -17.66 -37.45
C VAL A 454 0.87 -17.44 -35.97
N LEU A 455 1.12 -18.42 -35.09
CA LEU A 455 0.76 -18.38 -33.68
C LEU A 455 1.89 -17.77 -32.84
N GLN A 456 1.54 -16.81 -32.02
CA GLN A 456 2.44 -16.26 -31.01
C GLN A 456 2.24 -17.03 -29.69
N ASN A 457 3.28 -17.74 -29.26
CA ASN A 457 3.25 -18.51 -28.00
C ASN A 457 4.03 -17.79 -26.92
N ALA A 458 3.48 -17.81 -25.71
CA ALA A 458 4.16 -17.35 -24.50
C ALA A 458 4.11 -18.45 -23.46
N MET A 459 5.27 -18.77 -22.89
CA MET A 459 5.43 -19.78 -21.85
C MET A 459 6.09 -19.15 -20.63
N ASN A 460 5.51 -19.39 -19.46
CA ASN A 460 6.11 -19.03 -18.18
C ASN A 460 6.58 -20.30 -17.48
N MET A 461 7.83 -20.30 -17.07
CA MET A 461 8.45 -21.37 -16.30
C MET A 461 9.02 -20.79 -15.03
N GLY A 462 9.00 -21.58 -13.97
CA GLY A 462 9.60 -21.16 -12.71
C GLY A 462 9.76 -22.31 -11.74
N MET A 463 10.57 -22.06 -10.74
CA MET A 463 10.79 -22.94 -9.60
C MET A 463 10.74 -22.10 -8.34
N GLU A 464 10.10 -22.61 -7.31
CA GLU A 464 10.06 -22.02 -5.97
C GLU A 464 10.50 -23.07 -4.96
N TRP A 465 11.36 -22.66 -4.04
CA TRP A 465 11.83 -23.45 -2.92
C TRP A 465 11.48 -22.71 -1.63
N ASN A 466 10.86 -23.43 -0.71
CA ASN A 466 10.45 -22.93 0.60
C ASN A 466 11.04 -23.80 1.70
N TYR A 467 11.57 -23.13 2.74
CA TYR A 467 12.05 -23.77 3.94
C TYR A 467 11.38 -23.13 5.14
N GLN A 468 10.84 -23.97 6.01
CA GLN A 468 10.16 -23.53 7.25
C GLN A 468 10.69 -24.34 8.42
N LYS A 469 10.92 -23.66 9.53
CA LYS A 469 11.29 -24.28 10.79
C LYS A 469 10.83 -23.43 11.96
N ASN A 470 10.17 -24.03 12.95
CA ASN A 470 9.96 -23.38 14.23
C ASN A 470 11.16 -23.68 15.15
N LEU A 471 11.77 -22.63 15.68
CA LEU A 471 12.91 -22.68 16.60
C LEU A 471 12.47 -22.45 18.06
N GLY A 472 11.17 -22.20 18.31
CA GLY A 472 10.58 -22.01 19.64
C GLY A 472 10.13 -23.34 20.25
N GLU A 473 9.71 -23.28 21.49
CA GLU A 473 9.23 -24.45 22.27
C GLU A 473 7.84 -24.91 21.82
N GLY A 474 7.09 -24.05 21.09
CA GLY A 474 5.72 -24.32 20.70
C GLY A 474 4.72 -24.08 21.82
N GLN A 475 3.73 -24.98 21.98
CA GLN A 475 2.72 -24.88 23.03
C GLN A 475 3.19 -25.57 24.30
N VAL A 476 3.08 -24.86 25.41
CA VAL A 476 3.40 -25.37 26.75
C VAL A 476 2.17 -25.15 27.64
N PHE A 477 1.64 -26.22 28.16
CA PHE A 477 0.50 -26.18 29.05
C PHE A 477 0.55 -27.33 30.12
N ASP A 478 -0.16 -27.15 31.20
CA ASP A 478 -0.33 -28.20 32.23
C ASP A 478 -1.35 -29.23 31.72
N VAL A 479 -0.90 -30.45 31.46
CA VAL A 479 -1.75 -31.56 30.99
C VAL A 479 -2.87 -31.91 31.98
N THR A 480 -2.71 -31.59 33.28
CA THR A 480 -3.73 -31.79 34.28
C THR A 480 -4.77 -30.68 34.34
N ARG A 481 -4.57 -29.61 33.62
CA ARG A 481 -5.45 -28.43 33.52
C ARG A 481 -5.50 -27.90 32.07
N PRO A 482 -5.95 -28.71 31.13
CA PRO A 482 -5.98 -28.31 29.72
C PRO A 482 -6.97 -27.15 29.49
N ILE A 483 -6.68 -26.33 28.50
CA ILE A 483 -7.52 -25.17 28.16
C ILE A 483 -8.84 -25.56 27.46
N SER A 484 -8.92 -26.79 26.99
CA SER A 484 -10.09 -27.40 26.37
C SER A 484 -10.23 -28.86 26.79
N GLU A 485 -11.45 -29.38 26.74
CA GLU A 485 -11.78 -30.81 27.13
C GLU A 485 -11.31 -31.86 26.10
N SER A 486 -10.70 -31.45 24.98
CA SER A 486 -10.31 -32.35 23.89
C SER A 486 -8.83 -32.46 23.73
#